data_b27f1d53c5f3eeb48d8ef052ae65330c
#
_entry.id   b27f1d53c5f3eeb48d8ef052ae65330c
#
_cell.length_a   1.000
_cell.length_b   1.000
_cell.length_c   1.000
_cell.angle_alpha   90.00
_cell.angle_beta   90.00
_cell.angle_gamma   90.00
#
_symmetry.space_group_name_H-M   'P 1'
#
loop_
_entity.id
_entity.type
_entity.pdbx_description
1 polymer ?
#
loop_
_entity_poly.entity_id
_entity_poly.type
_entity_poly.pdbx_seq_one_letter_code
_entity_poly.pdbx_strand_id
1 'polypeptide(L)'
;MENSKRTVTCGELTKADVGRKVVLNGWVSRTRDLGGLIFIRLRDRYGITQVTVGDKASEQVKKIASSLKSEFCIAVEGIVSPRAEKDINTDMATGEIEVEANDIEIFTTSQELPFSIEEVRQKDGTLVVANEDLRLKYRYLDLRREPMQHNIILRSKVSFATREYLTSKGFLEIETPTFIKSTPEGARDYLVPSRVHPGKFYSLPQSPQLYKQILMVSGFDKYFQIARCYRDEDARGDRQPEFTQIDMEMSFTNRDEVLSTTEGMMGYIFKKTLNYDLPTKFDRISWDDAFDFYGSDKPDLRFDMKLQDAAFMAELSDFNAFKAGAAASDKNIERHKRSGLKALVVKDVADKYSRKHIEQLEAIAKINHAKGLAWMKVGQDGKFEGGISKFFAGKEEEICLKLSAQKNDLLLFVSDEKWQTACVALGAVRKQLGKDLNLYNPKDEFHFAWIIDFPYFAWNEEENKWETEHHMFTLPQKKYWDTLESDPGSVKGDLYDLVLNGYELASGSMRINDPALQQRIFKIVGYSEERAQKAFGFLVQAFKFGAPPHGGIAPGLDRLIMLMCHEESIHEVIAFPKNNMAASPMDDSPSAVDEQQLKDLHINCYDVEE
;
A
#
# COMPACT_ATOMS: atom_id res chain seq x y z
N MET A 1 46.89 8.08 -3.07
CA MET A 1 46.52 9.25 -2.19
C MET A 1 47.02 9.03 -0.77
N GLU A 2 47.49 10.11 -0.11
CA GLU A 2 47.89 10.02 1.31
C GLU A 2 46.67 9.87 2.25
N ASN A 3 45.52 10.38 1.81
CA ASN A 3 44.26 10.27 2.53
C ASN A 3 43.08 10.20 1.55
N SER A 4 42.43 9.04 1.46
CA SER A 4 41.27 8.80 0.59
C SER A 4 39.94 9.12 1.27
N LYS A 5 39.95 9.71 2.49
CA LYS A 5 38.72 10.05 3.20
C LYS A 5 37.97 11.19 2.49
N ARG A 6 36.70 10.93 2.16
CA ARG A 6 35.82 11.91 1.52
C ARG A 6 35.70 13.19 2.35
N THR A 7 35.90 14.34 1.69
CA THR A 7 35.74 15.67 2.32
C THR A 7 34.40 16.33 2.00
N VAL A 8 33.72 15.91 0.91
CA VAL A 8 32.44 16.44 0.45
C VAL A 8 31.72 15.36 -0.38
N THR A 9 30.40 15.41 -0.49
CA THR A 9 29.61 14.47 -1.28
C THR A 9 29.52 14.90 -2.76
N CYS A 10 29.11 13.96 -3.64
CA CYS A 10 29.00 14.24 -5.08
C CYS A 10 27.80 15.13 -5.47
N GLY A 11 26.94 15.52 -4.53
CA GLY A 11 25.77 16.39 -4.79
C GLY A 11 25.84 17.78 -4.16
N GLU A 12 26.89 18.08 -3.38
CA GLU A 12 26.93 19.30 -2.54
C GLU A 12 27.70 20.47 -3.15
N LEU A 13 28.58 20.21 -4.12
CA LEU A 13 29.45 21.24 -4.69
C LEU A 13 28.69 22.26 -5.56
N THR A 14 29.05 23.54 -5.39
CA THR A 14 28.46 24.67 -6.10
C THR A 14 29.54 25.60 -6.63
N LYS A 15 29.15 26.67 -7.36
CA LYS A 15 30.08 27.75 -7.79
C LYS A 15 30.82 28.39 -6.62
N ALA A 16 30.27 28.41 -5.42
CA ALA A 16 30.92 28.96 -4.23
C ALA A 16 32.16 28.15 -3.79
N ASP A 17 32.27 26.89 -4.22
CA ASP A 17 33.38 26.00 -3.89
C ASP A 17 34.53 26.06 -4.91
N VAL A 18 34.44 26.89 -5.95
CA VAL A 18 35.50 27.02 -6.98
C VAL A 18 36.85 27.38 -6.33
N GLY A 19 37.90 26.64 -6.72
CA GLY A 19 39.24 26.74 -6.13
C GLY A 19 39.51 25.88 -4.91
N ARG A 20 38.45 25.27 -4.34
CA ARG A 20 38.55 24.38 -3.18
C ARG A 20 39.16 23.04 -3.57
N LYS A 21 40.13 22.56 -2.79
CA LYS A 21 40.65 21.19 -2.89
C LYS A 21 39.68 20.23 -2.18
N VAL A 22 39.26 19.19 -2.87
CA VAL A 22 38.26 18.21 -2.37
C VAL A 22 38.70 16.78 -2.62
N VAL A 23 38.17 15.86 -1.82
CA VAL A 23 38.21 14.40 -2.06
C VAL A 23 36.79 13.93 -2.19
N LEU A 24 36.45 13.38 -3.37
CA LEU A 24 35.15 12.73 -3.67
C LEU A 24 35.34 11.23 -3.68
N ASN A 25 34.38 10.49 -3.12
CA ASN A 25 34.33 9.03 -3.18
C ASN A 25 32.98 8.59 -3.73
N GLY A 26 33.02 7.61 -4.63
CA GLY A 26 31.79 7.13 -5.24
C GLY A 26 32.03 6.05 -6.29
N TRP A 27 31.00 5.80 -7.07
CA TRP A 27 31.01 4.85 -8.17
C TRP A 27 31.06 5.61 -9.50
N VAL A 28 31.86 5.10 -10.42
CA VAL A 28 31.94 5.62 -11.79
C VAL A 28 30.65 5.25 -12.53
N SER A 29 29.77 6.22 -12.73
CA SER A 29 28.54 6.01 -13.50
C SER A 29 28.85 5.95 -15.00
N ARG A 30 29.69 6.85 -15.50
CA ARG A 30 30.07 6.93 -16.91
C ARG A 30 31.44 7.55 -17.11
N THR A 31 32.16 7.08 -18.14
CA THR A 31 33.40 7.72 -18.63
C THR A 31 33.25 8.11 -20.09
N ARG A 32 33.90 9.20 -20.50
CA ARG A 32 34.05 9.60 -21.90
C ARG A 32 35.46 10.11 -22.11
N ASP A 33 36.15 9.65 -23.16
CA ASP A 33 37.42 10.14 -23.61
C ASP A 33 37.22 10.95 -24.92
N LEU A 34 37.64 12.21 -24.92
CA LEU A 34 37.55 13.10 -26.05
C LEU A 34 38.97 13.56 -26.44
N GLY A 35 39.77 12.62 -26.98
CA GLY A 35 41.11 12.93 -27.48
C GLY A 35 42.12 13.26 -26.36
N GLY A 36 42.07 12.57 -25.25
CA GLY A 36 42.98 12.73 -24.11
C GLY A 36 42.40 13.57 -22.95
N LEU A 37 41.27 14.21 -23.16
CA LEU A 37 40.49 14.84 -22.09
C LEU A 37 39.41 13.83 -21.63
N ILE A 38 39.58 13.26 -20.42
CA ILE A 38 38.69 12.22 -19.89
C ILE A 38 37.68 12.85 -18.92
N PHE A 39 36.41 12.58 -19.17
CA PHE A 39 35.30 12.98 -18.29
C PHE A 39 34.79 11.77 -17.57
N ILE A 40 34.66 11.87 -16.23
CA ILE A 40 34.16 10.82 -15.35
C ILE A 40 32.94 11.38 -14.61
N ARG A 41 31.79 10.72 -14.72
CA ARG A 41 30.66 10.96 -13.83
C ARG A 41 30.83 10.11 -12.59
N LEU A 42 31.12 10.76 -11.47
CA LEU A 42 31.25 10.10 -10.17
C LEU A 42 29.94 10.27 -9.39
N ARG A 43 29.34 9.17 -8.96
CA ARG A 43 28.06 9.12 -8.27
C ARG A 43 28.21 8.59 -6.86
N ASP A 44 27.55 9.24 -5.91
CA ASP A 44 27.25 8.69 -4.59
C ASP A 44 25.73 8.80 -4.29
N ARG A 45 25.31 8.57 -3.05
CA ARG A 45 23.91 8.70 -2.63
C ARG A 45 23.36 10.12 -2.76
N TYR A 46 24.20 11.13 -2.75
CA TYR A 46 23.81 12.54 -2.69
C TYR A 46 23.71 13.19 -4.06
N GLY A 47 24.32 12.58 -5.08
CA GLY A 47 24.25 13.08 -6.44
C GLY A 47 25.40 12.61 -7.32
N ILE A 48 25.62 13.39 -8.39
CA ILE A 48 26.66 13.13 -9.40
C ILE A 48 27.50 14.40 -9.55
N THR A 49 28.83 14.22 -9.53
CA THR A 49 29.78 15.30 -9.89
C THR A 49 30.60 14.87 -11.10
N GLN A 50 30.79 15.77 -12.07
CA GLN A 50 31.71 15.54 -13.16
C GLN A 50 33.14 15.77 -12.67
N VAL A 51 33.99 14.80 -12.97
CA VAL A 51 35.42 14.87 -12.76
C VAL A 51 36.08 14.93 -14.13
N THR A 52 37.10 15.82 -14.29
CA THR A 52 37.86 15.96 -15.52
C THR A 52 39.33 15.60 -15.30
N VAL A 53 39.90 14.88 -16.26
CA VAL A 53 41.34 14.56 -16.32
C VAL A 53 41.88 15.11 -17.63
N GLY A 54 42.55 16.26 -17.56
CA GLY A 54 43.08 16.96 -18.72
C GLY A 54 44.60 16.91 -18.81
N ASP A 55 45.15 17.79 -19.64
CA ASP A 55 46.61 17.84 -19.96
C ASP A 55 47.50 18.07 -18.75
N LYS A 56 47.00 18.79 -17.73
CA LYS A 56 47.74 19.07 -16.49
C LYS A 56 47.88 17.87 -15.55
N ALA A 57 47.07 16.82 -15.74
CA ALA A 57 47.12 15.64 -14.92
C ALA A 57 48.39 14.82 -15.21
N SER A 58 48.90 14.13 -14.17
CA SER A 58 50.07 13.26 -14.34
C SER A 58 49.74 12.07 -15.26
N GLU A 59 50.76 11.52 -15.93
CA GLU A 59 50.59 10.34 -16.78
C GLU A 59 50.04 9.14 -16.02
N GLN A 60 50.33 9.03 -14.72
CA GLN A 60 49.77 8.00 -13.85
C GLN A 60 48.25 8.18 -13.67
N VAL A 61 47.77 9.39 -13.42
CA VAL A 61 46.35 9.72 -13.27
C VAL A 61 45.60 9.49 -14.59
N LYS A 62 46.16 9.90 -15.73
CA LYS A 62 45.62 9.67 -17.08
C LYS A 62 45.50 8.16 -17.34
N LYS A 63 46.52 7.36 -17.03
CA LYS A 63 46.50 5.89 -17.16
C LYS A 63 45.43 5.26 -16.30
N ILE A 64 45.26 5.69 -15.05
CA ILE A 64 44.21 5.18 -14.17
C ILE A 64 42.84 5.57 -14.75
N ALA A 65 42.63 6.84 -15.12
CA ALA A 65 41.38 7.34 -15.66
C ALA A 65 40.94 6.60 -16.92
N SER A 66 41.87 6.28 -17.83
CA SER A 66 41.62 5.50 -19.06
C SER A 66 41.23 4.05 -18.78
N SER A 67 41.58 3.50 -17.61
CA SER A 67 41.24 2.11 -17.22
C SER A 67 39.90 1.99 -16.50
N LEU A 68 39.28 3.11 -16.13
CA LEU A 68 38.02 3.10 -15.37
C LEU A 68 36.87 2.56 -16.21
N LYS A 69 36.07 1.72 -15.57
CA LYS A 69 34.82 1.18 -16.13
C LYS A 69 33.65 1.54 -15.23
N SER A 70 32.45 1.38 -15.77
CA SER A 70 31.20 1.57 -15.00
C SER A 70 31.23 0.79 -13.68
N GLU A 71 30.74 1.44 -12.63
CA GLU A 71 30.62 0.94 -11.27
C GLU A 71 31.97 0.59 -10.56
N PHE A 72 33.11 0.99 -11.11
CA PHE A 72 34.34 1.01 -10.29
C PHE A 72 34.14 1.96 -9.11
N CYS A 73 34.50 1.55 -7.92
CA CYS A 73 34.47 2.38 -6.72
C CYS A 73 35.82 3.09 -6.56
N ILE A 74 35.82 4.42 -6.58
CA ILE A 74 37.03 5.22 -6.62
C ILE A 74 36.99 6.39 -5.62
N ALA A 75 38.18 6.86 -5.27
CA ALA A 75 38.38 8.19 -4.71
C ALA A 75 39.06 9.10 -5.75
N VAL A 76 38.65 10.36 -5.76
CA VAL A 76 39.24 11.39 -6.60
C VAL A 76 39.61 12.58 -5.73
N GLU A 77 40.90 12.94 -5.68
CA GLU A 77 41.38 14.21 -5.15
C GLU A 77 41.52 15.22 -6.30
N GLY A 78 40.95 16.40 -6.13
CA GLY A 78 41.00 17.42 -7.18
C GLY A 78 40.63 18.80 -6.69
N ILE A 79 40.61 19.74 -7.65
CA ILE A 79 40.24 21.14 -7.42
C ILE A 79 38.91 21.42 -8.14
N VAL A 80 37.99 22.06 -7.44
CA VAL A 80 36.71 22.49 -8.03
C VAL A 80 36.94 23.61 -9.02
N SER A 81 36.50 23.42 -10.26
CA SER A 81 36.61 24.40 -11.35
C SER A 81 35.23 24.71 -11.93
N PRO A 82 34.98 25.94 -12.42
CA PRO A 82 33.74 26.30 -13.09
C PRO A 82 33.70 25.66 -14.47
N ARG A 83 32.54 25.21 -14.92
CA ARG A 83 32.31 24.83 -16.32
C ARG A 83 32.16 26.09 -17.20
N ALA A 84 32.55 26.00 -18.45
CA ALA A 84 32.22 27.02 -19.41
C ALA A 84 30.69 27.16 -19.57
N GLU A 85 30.19 28.36 -19.82
CA GLU A 85 28.73 28.61 -19.91
C GLU A 85 27.98 27.65 -20.86
N LYS A 86 28.61 27.33 -22.00
CA LYS A 86 28.06 26.39 -23.00
C LYS A 86 28.03 24.92 -22.55
N ASP A 87 28.80 24.59 -21.52
CA ASP A 87 28.97 23.21 -21.02
C ASP A 87 28.26 22.99 -19.67
N ILE A 88 27.52 24.01 -19.19
CA ILE A 88 26.67 23.88 -17.98
C ILE A 88 25.59 22.85 -18.24
N ASN A 89 25.44 21.90 -17.31
CA ASN A 89 24.40 20.86 -17.36
C ASN A 89 23.32 21.12 -16.30
N THR A 90 22.19 21.62 -16.73
CA THR A 90 21.04 21.96 -15.85
C THR A 90 20.36 20.75 -15.23
N ASP A 91 20.60 19.54 -15.76
CA ASP A 91 20.03 18.30 -15.24
C ASP A 91 20.82 17.73 -14.03
N MET A 92 21.92 18.37 -13.67
CA MET A 92 22.74 17.97 -12.52
C MET A 92 22.81 19.12 -11.50
N ALA A 93 22.60 18.79 -10.22
CA ALA A 93 22.72 19.76 -9.13
C ALA A 93 24.11 20.45 -9.09
N THR A 94 25.16 19.72 -9.46
CA THR A 94 26.56 20.21 -9.56
C THR A 94 26.93 20.63 -10.98
N GLY A 95 25.96 20.84 -11.87
CA GLY A 95 26.19 21.01 -13.31
C GLY A 95 26.92 22.27 -13.72
N GLU A 96 27.10 23.24 -12.83
CA GLU A 96 27.84 24.48 -13.07
C GLU A 96 29.34 24.35 -12.79
N ILE A 97 29.75 23.25 -12.15
CA ILE A 97 31.16 22.98 -11.77
C ILE A 97 31.59 21.59 -12.24
N GLU A 98 32.89 21.40 -12.19
CA GLU A 98 33.56 20.11 -12.33
C GLU A 98 34.76 20.04 -11.39
N VAL A 99 35.29 18.84 -11.16
CA VAL A 99 36.49 18.65 -10.35
C VAL A 99 37.64 18.21 -11.24
N GLU A 100 38.68 19.09 -11.39
CA GLU A 100 39.92 18.74 -12.06
C GLU A 100 40.71 17.77 -11.17
N ALA A 101 40.89 16.53 -11.62
CA ALA A 101 41.54 15.49 -10.84
C ALA A 101 43.05 15.67 -10.78
N ASN A 102 43.58 15.67 -9.55
CA ASN A 102 45.01 15.64 -9.26
C ASN A 102 45.49 14.21 -8.96
N ASP A 103 44.63 13.39 -8.34
CA ASP A 103 44.93 11.99 -8.03
C ASP A 103 43.65 11.14 -8.04
N ILE A 104 43.78 9.85 -8.41
CA ILE A 104 42.70 8.90 -8.46
C ILE A 104 43.18 7.60 -7.83
N GLU A 105 42.39 7.08 -6.89
CA GLU A 105 42.59 5.77 -6.28
C GLU A 105 41.41 4.85 -6.56
N ILE A 106 41.67 3.66 -7.08
CA ILE A 106 40.64 2.63 -7.27
C ILE A 106 40.55 1.81 -5.99
N PHE A 107 39.42 1.90 -5.27
CA PHE A 107 39.15 1.06 -4.11
C PHE A 107 38.83 -0.37 -4.54
N THR A 108 37.93 -0.53 -5.49
CA THR A 108 37.54 -1.81 -6.05
C THR A 108 37.10 -1.69 -7.50
N THR A 109 37.33 -2.72 -8.28
CA THR A 109 36.84 -2.86 -9.64
C THR A 109 35.44 -3.48 -9.64
N SER A 110 34.73 -3.37 -10.75
CA SER A 110 33.42 -4.01 -10.98
C SER A 110 33.50 -4.99 -12.13
N GLN A 111 32.72 -6.06 -12.04
CA GLN A 111 32.41 -6.91 -13.19
C GLN A 111 31.39 -6.22 -14.10
N GLU A 112 31.09 -6.84 -15.25
CA GLU A 112 30.01 -6.41 -16.11
C GLU A 112 28.67 -6.53 -15.37
N LEU A 113 27.86 -5.46 -15.45
CA LEU A 113 26.60 -5.40 -14.74
C LEU A 113 25.53 -6.28 -15.43
N PRO A 114 24.68 -6.97 -14.68
CA PRO A 114 23.59 -7.76 -15.24
C PRO A 114 22.47 -6.87 -15.84
N PHE A 115 22.40 -5.60 -15.44
CA PHE A 115 21.48 -4.58 -15.97
C PHE A 115 22.04 -3.16 -15.73
N SER A 116 21.48 -2.17 -16.43
CA SER A 116 21.87 -0.77 -16.25
C SER A 116 21.34 -0.21 -14.94
N ILE A 117 22.19 0.49 -14.21
CA ILE A 117 21.81 1.29 -13.03
C ILE A 117 21.22 2.63 -13.44
N GLU A 118 21.71 3.23 -14.53
CA GLU A 118 21.11 4.44 -15.09
C GLU A 118 19.79 4.12 -15.80
N GLU A 119 18.81 5.02 -15.67
CA GLU A 119 17.57 4.92 -16.42
C GLU A 119 17.84 5.02 -17.93
N VAL A 120 17.42 3.99 -18.65
CA VAL A 120 17.47 3.96 -20.11
C VAL A 120 16.06 4.12 -20.65
N ARG A 121 15.83 5.13 -21.49
CA ARG A 121 14.54 5.32 -22.16
C ARG A 121 14.65 4.95 -23.63
N GLN A 122 13.63 4.27 -24.16
CA GLN A 122 13.48 4.02 -25.60
C GLN A 122 13.16 5.34 -26.34
N LYS A 123 13.18 5.30 -27.66
CA LYS A 123 12.88 6.48 -28.51
C LYS A 123 11.46 7.01 -28.32
N ASP A 124 10.54 6.17 -27.90
CA ASP A 124 9.14 6.51 -27.59
C ASP A 124 8.95 7.04 -26.15
N GLY A 125 10.04 7.18 -25.36
CA GLY A 125 10.02 7.62 -23.98
C GLY A 125 9.79 6.50 -22.95
N THR A 126 9.52 5.27 -23.38
CA THR A 126 9.29 4.11 -22.49
C THR A 126 10.56 3.80 -21.70
N LEU A 127 10.43 3.69 -20.39
CA LEU A 127 11.53 3.30 -19.49
C LEU A 127 11.87 1.81 -19.68
N VAL A 128 13.16 1.51 -19.91
CA VAL A 128 13.66 0.15 -19.94
C VAL A 128 14.02 -0.27 -18.52
N VAL A 129 13.21 -1.12 -17.93
CA VAL A 129 13.45 -1.68 -16.59
C VAL A 129 13.80 -3.16 -16.75
N ALA A 130 14.82 -3.63 -16.04
CA ALA A 130 15.15 -5.04 -15.99
C ALA A 130 14.01 -5.84 -15.34
N ASN A 131 13.92 -7.14 -15.68
CA ASN A 131 12.97 -8.05 -15.07
C ASN A 131 13.09 -8.02 -13.54
N GLU A 132 11.96 -8.10 -12.83
CA GLU A 132 11.89 -8.01 -11.38
C GLU A 132 12.73 -9.08 -10.68
N ASP A 133 12.69 -10.33 -11.13
CA ASP A 133 13.48 -11.42 -10.53
C ASP A 133 14.98 -11.16 -10.62
N LEU A 134 15.44 -10.59 -11.75
CA LEU A 134 16.83 -10.20 -11.92
C LEU A 134 17.21 -9.04 -10.99
N ARG A 135 16.33 -8.07 -10.83
CA ARG A 135 16.50 -6.95 -9.90
C ARG A 135 16.53 -7.41 -8.44
N LEU A 136 15.67 -8.35 -8.06
CA LEU A 136 15.64 -8.96 -6.73
C LEU A 136 16.90 -9.79 -6.46
N LYS A 137 17.39 -10.55 -7.45
CA LYS A 137 18.63 -11.30 -7.32
C LYS A 137 19.85 -10.42 -7.10
N TYR A 138 19.92 -9.30 -7.80
CA TYR A 138 21.00 -8.31 -7.65
C TYR A 138 20.51 -7.05 -6.95
N ARG A 139 19.72 -7.21 -5.89
CA ARG A 139 19.04 -6.10 -5.21
C ARG A 139 19.99 -5.00 -4.74
N TYR A 140 21.20 -5.33 -4.34
CA TYR A 140 22.25 -4.37 -3.97
C TYR A 140 22.70 -3.48 -5.15
N LEU A 141 22.52 -3.89 -6.41
CA LEU A 141 22.70 -3.05 -7.59
C LEU A 141 21.44 -2.22 -7.89
N ASP A 142 20.26 -2.85 -7.80
CA ASP A 142 18.99 -2.17 -8.01
C ASP A 142 18.79 -1.00 -7.03
N LEU A 143 19.21 -1.17 -5.77
CA LEU A 143 19.22 -0.11 -4.75
C LEU A 143 20.17 1.07 -5.06
N ARG A 144 21.07 0.96 -6.06
CA ARG A 144 21.89 2.10 -6.55
C ARG A 144 21.12 2.98 -7.54
N ARG A 145 20.00 2.50 -8.10
CA ARG A 145 19.19 3.28 -9.04
C ARG A 145 18.55 4.47 -8.31
N GLU A 146 18.50 5.60 -8.99
CA GLU A 146 17.97 6.85 -8.41
C GLU A 146 16.54 6.71 -7.87
N PRO A 147 15.56 6.10 -8.59
CA PRO A 147 14.20 5.93 -8.06
C PRO A 147 14.18 5.07 -6.77
N MET A 148 14.97 4.00 -6.72
CA MET A 148 15.05 3.14 -5.54
C MET A 148 15.65 3.88 -4.34
N GLN A 149 16.70 4.68 -4.57
CA GLN A 149 17.27 5.51 -3.51
C GLN A 149 16.28 6.55 -3.01
N HIS A 150 15.56 7.21 -3.94
CA HIS A 150 14.52 8.18 -3.60
C HIS A 150 13.47 7.55 -2.68
N ASN A 151 12.94 6.39 -3.04
CA ASN A 151 11.90 5.69 -2.29
C ASN A 151 12.36 5.31 -0.88
N ILE A 152 13.56 4.76 -0.73
CA ILE A 152 14.12 4.38 0.58
C ILE A 152 14.45 5.61 1.43
N ILE A 153 14.94 6.69 0.84
CA ILE A 153 15.19 7.96 1.53
C ILE A 153 13.86 8.57 2.00
N LEU A 154 12.83 8.58 1.15
CA LEU A 154 11.50 9.06 1.55
C LEU A 154 10.94 8.22 2.72
N ARG A 155 11.06 6.89 2.65
CA ARG A 155 10.68 6.00 3.75
C ARG A 155 11.35 6.39 5.08
N SER A 156 12.65 6.66 5.05
CA SER A 156 13.39 7.10 6.23
C SER A 156 12.87 8.43 6.77
N LYS A 157 12.60 9.41 5.89
CA LYS A 157 12.06 10.73 6.27
C LYS A 157 10.64 10.60 6.86
N VAL A 158 9.77 9.77 6.28
CA VAL A 158 8.42 9.51 6.78
C VAL A 158 8.47 8.86 8.16
N SER A 159 9.33 7.85 8.36
CA SER A 159 9.50 7.21 9.68
C SER A 159 9.96 8.21 10.75
N PHE A 160 10.87 9.11 10.40
CA PHE A 160 11.33 10.17 11.32
C PHE A 160 10.21 11.17 11.62
N ALA A 161 9.49 11.65 10.59
CA ALA A 161 8.37 12.58 10.76
C ALA A 161 7.23 11.99 11.62
N THR A 162 6.96 10.69 11.47
CA THR A 162 6.01 9.95 12.30
C THR A 162 6.39 10.00 13.78
N ARG A 163 7.65 9.68 14.10
CA ARG A 163 8.17 9.72 15.48
C ARG A 163 8.09 11.12 16.06
N GLU A 164 8.49 12.11 15.31
CA GLU A 164 8.46 13.51 15.73
C GLU A 164 7.03 13.98 16.06
N TYR A 165 6.08 13.71 15.16
CA TYR A 165 4.69 14.09 15.39
C TYR A 165 4.09 13.38 16.61
N LEU A 166 4.19 12.05 16.67
CA LEU A 166 3.57 11.26 17.74
C LEU A 166 4.18 11.58 19.10
N THR A 167 5.51 11.72 19.17
CA THR A 167 6.18 12.15 20.42
C THR A 167 5.71 13.54 20.86
N SER A 168 5.53 14.48 19.91
CA SER A 168 5.00 15.82 20.21
C SER A 168 3.57 15.81 20.76
N LYS A 169 2.81 14.73 20.50
CA LYS A 169 1.44 14.48 21.00
C LYS A 169 1.40 13.65 22.29
N GLY A 170 2.55 13.38 22.87
CA GLY A 170 2.68 12.64 24.13
C GLY A 170 2.62 11.12 23.98
N PHE A 171 2.79 10.58 22.78
CA PHE A 171 2.92 9.16 22.58
C PHE A 171 4.32 8.69 22.97
N LEU A 172 4.40 7.48 23.54
CA LEU A 172 5.62 6.78 23.85
C LEU A 172 5.86 5.67 22.81
N GLU A 173 7.07 5.65 22.23
CA GLU A 173 7.48 4.53 21.39
C GLU A 173 7.92 3.37 22.31
N ILE A 174 7.16 2.25 22.26
CA ILE A 174 7.42 1.09 23.12
C ILE A 174 7.50 -0.14 22.24
N GLU A 175 8.60 -0.88 22.33
CA GLU A 175 8.79 -2.14 21.62
C GLU A 175 7.97 -3.27 22.26
N THR A 176 7.32 -4.06 21.45
CA THR A 176 6.59 -5.27 21.85
C THR A 176 7.37 -6.52 21.42
N PRO A 177 7.16 -7.67 22.08
CA PRO A 177 7.89 -8.89 21.74
C PRO A 177 7.64 -9.36 20.30
N THR A 178 8.70 -9.86 19.64
CA THR A 178 8.63 -10.55 18.36
C THR A 178 8.32 -12.03 18.52
N PHE A 179 8.79 -12.66 19.60
CA PHE A 179 8.46 -14.04 19.94
C PHE A 179 7.28 -14.05 20.90
N ILE A 180 6.10 -14.37 20.38
CA ILE A 180 4.86 -14.37 21.14
C ILE A 180 4.21 -15.77 21.14
N LYS A 181 3.11 -15.92 21.84
CA LYS A 181 2.24 -17.08 21.75
C LYS A 181 1.40 -16.98 20.47
N SER A 182 1.25 -18.09 19.74
CA SER A 182 0.30 -18.18 18.62
C SER A 182 -1.11 -17.79 19.06
N THR A 183 -1.71 -16.85 18.33
CA THR A 183 -3.06 -16.34 18.57
C THR A 183 -3.78 -16.20 17.23
N PRO A 184 -5.03 -16.68 17.11
CA PRO A 184 -5.77 -16.59 15.86
C PRO A 184 -6.26 -15.15 15.63
N GLU A 185 -5.54 -14.38 14.80
CA GLU A 185 -5.87 -12.98 14.46
C GLU A 185 -6.35 -12.79 13.00
N GLY A 186 -6.57 -13.89 12.26
CA GLY A 186 -7.07 -13.84 10.88
C GLY A 186 -6.14 -14.52 9.86
N ALA A 187 -4.84 -14.16 9.82
CA ALA A 187 -3.84 -14.83 8.98
C ALA A 187 -3.27 -16.08 9.64
N ARG A 188 -2.51 -16.89 8.88
CA ARG A 188 -1.69 -17.95 9.46
C ARG A 188 -0.45 -17.35 10.10
N ASP A 189 -0.01 -17.98 11.20
CA ASP A 189 1.19 -17.57 11.93
C ASP A 189 2.44 -18.23 11.36
N TYR A 190 3.56 -17.49 11.31
CA TYR A 190 4.88 -18.07 11.20
C TYR A 190 5.31 -18.62 12.56
N LEU A 191 5.66 -19.90 12.63
CA LEU A 191 6.03 -20.59 13.86
C LEU A 191 7.56 -20.72 13.98
N VAL A 192 8.07 -20.44 15.18
CA VAL A 192 9.48 -20.59 15.52
C VAL A 192 9.63 -21.63 16.62
N PRO A 193 10.28 -22.77 16.38
CA PRO A 193 10.42 -23.83 17.37
C PRO A 193 11.33 -23.39 18.53
N SER A 194 10.99 -23.85 19.74
CA SER A 194 11.77 -23.58 20.95
C SER A 194 12.75 -24.72 21.23
N ARG A 195 14.06 -24.46 21.17
CA ARG A 195 15.09 -25.43 21.58
C ARG A 195 15.00 -25.79 23.06
N VAL A 196 14.63 -24.82 23.92
CA VAL A 196 14.60 -24.98 25.38
C VAL A 196 13.34 -25.72 25.85
N HIS A 197 12.26 -25.67 25.07
CA HIS A 197 10.98 -26.31 25.37
C HIS A 197 10.56 -27.21 24.22
N PRO A 198 11.00 -28.48 24.20
CA PRO A 198 10.68 -29.42 23.11
C PRO A 198 9.18 -29.50 22.82
N GLY A 199 8.81 -29.51 21.54
CA GLY A 199 7.41 -29.57 21.08
C GLY A 199 6.61 -28.27 21.31
N LYS A 200 7.25 -27.17 21.75
CA LYS A 200 6.62 -25.85 21.86
C LYS A 200 7.20 -24.87 20.88
N PHE A 201 6.35 -23.96 20.43
CA PHE A 201 6.68 -22.96 19.41
C PHE A 201 6.35 -21.56 19.92
N TYR A 202 7.16 -20.61 19.51
CA TYR A 202 6.78 -19.20 19.45
C TYR A 202 6.09 -18.94 18.11
N SER A 203 5.33 -17.87 18.04
CA SER A 203 4.79 -17.30 16.82
C SER A 203 5.41 -15.94 16.57
N LEU A 204 5.60 -15.57 15.31
CA LEU A 204 5.90 -14.19 14.94
C LEU A 204 4.58 -13.38 14.95
N PRO A 205 4.57 -12.11 15.41
CA PRO A 205 3.35 -11.34 15.61
C PRO A 205 2.74 -10.90 14.27
N GLN A 206 1.44 -11.15 14.10
CA GLN A 206 0.69 -10.59 12.97
C GLN A 206 0.50 -9.07 13.11
N SER A 207 0.45 -8.59 14.36
CA SER A 207 0.46 -7.19 14.77
C SER A 207 0.75 -7.10 16.29
N PRO A 208 1.06 -5.93 16.85
CA PRO A 208 1.17 -5.71 18.29
C PRO A 208 -0.17 -5.71 19.05
N GLN A 209 -1.28 -6.11 18.43
CA GLN A 209 -2.66 -5.89 18.89
C GLN A 209 -2.91 -6.23 20.36
N LEU A 210 -2.45 -7.38 20.83
CA LEU A 210 -2.71 -7.81 22.21
C LEU A 210 -1.84 -7.03 23.21
N TYR A 211 -0.59 -6.78 22.87
CA TYR A 211 0.36 -6.11 23.75
C TYR A 211 0.06 -4.61 23.90
N LYS A 212 -0.36 -3.94 22.81
CA LYS A 212 -0.72 -2.52 22.90
C LYS A 212 -1.95 -2.28 23.81
N GLN A 213 -2.93 -3.19 23.80
CA GLN A 213 -4.05 -3.13 24.73
C GLN A 213 -3.59 -3.36 26.19
N ILE A 214 -2.64 -4.27 26.43
CA ILE A 214 -2.04 -4.46 27.75
C ILE A 214 -1.29 -3.20 28.21
N LEU A 215 -0.60 -2.49 27.31
CA LEU A 215 0.04 -1.21 27.63
C LEU A 215 -0.97 -0.16 28.09
N MET A 216 -2.18 -0.15 27.50
CA MET A 216 -3.26 0.72 27.97
C MET A 216 -3.71 0.34 29.37
N VAL A 217 -3.92 -0.95 29.66
CA VAL A 217 -4.21 -1.45 31.02
C VAL A 217 -3.08 -1.11 31.99
N SER A 218 -1.85 -1.05 31.52
CA SER A 218 -0.66 -0.71 32.31
C SER A 218 -0.49 0.80 32.55
N GLY A 219 -1.37 1.65 32.03
CA GLY A 219 -1.38 3.08 32.30
C GLY A 219 -0.42 3.92 31.46
N PHE A 220 0.01 3.43 30.29
CA PHE A 220 0.89 4.20 29.40
C PHE A 220 0.16 5.27 28.56
N ASP A 221 -1.15 5.34 28.62
CA ASP A 221 -2.05 6.29 27.96
C ASP A 221 -1.95 6.34 26.42
N LYS A 222 -0.77 6.60 25.86
CA LYS A 222 -0.54 6.74 24.42
C LYS A 222 0.71 5.98 23.99
N TYR A 223 0.51 4.98 23.18
CA TYR A 223 1.55 4.12 22.65
C TYR A 223 1.64 4.24 21.15
N PHE A 224 2.85 4.17 20.61
CA PHE A 224 3.09 3.83 19.21
C PHE A 224 4.33 2.96 19.03
N GLN A 225 4.42 2.32 17.88
CA GLN A 225 5.60 1.57 17.44
C GLN A 225 5.63 1.55 15.92
N ILE A 226 6.80 1.73 15.31
CA ILE A 226 7.03 1.34 13.91
C ILE A 226 7.31 -0.15 13.92
N ALA A 227 6.22 -0.94 13.88
CA ALA A 227 6.21 -2.35 14.18
C ALA A 227 6.46 -3.21 12.95
N ARG A 228 7.31 -4.22 13.10
CA ARG A 228 7.44 -5.30 12.11
C ARG A 228 6.35 -6.34 12.36
N CYS A 229 5.58 -6.66 11.31
CA CYS A 229 4.47 -7.59 11.34
C CYS A 229 4.72 -8.74 10.36
N TYR A 230 4.18 -9.92 10.65
CA TYR A 230 4.40 -11.15 9.91
C TYR A 230 3.08 -11.87 9.66
N ARG A 231 2.78 -12.21 8.41
CA ARG A 231 1.57 -12.95 8.05
C ARG A 231 1.89 -13.96 6.96
N ASP A 232 1.56 -15.22 7.20
CA ASP A 232 1.68 -16.28 6.20
C ASP A 232 0.44 -16.27 5.30
N GLU A 233 0.48 -15.38 4.32
CA GLU A 233 -0.55 -15.16 3.31
C GLU A 233 0.10 -15.15 1.92
N ASP A 234 -0.71 -15.32 0.88
CA ASP A 234 -0.23 -15.23 -0.50
C ASP A 234 0.35 -13.84 -0.77
N ALA A 235 1.60 -13.80 -1.22
CA ALA A 235 2.26 -12.57 -1.61
C ALA A 235 1.61 -11.96 -2.87
N ARG A 236 1.51 -10.64 -2.90
CA ARG A 236 0.96 -9.85 -4.02
C ARG A 236 1.74 -8.55 -4.13
N GLY A 237 1.51 -7.77 -5.17
CA GLY A 237 2.15 -6.46 -5.36
C GLY A 237 1.97 -5.49 -4.18
N ASP A 238 0.93 -5.66 -3.37
CA ASP A 238 0.64 -4.86 -2.17
C ASP A 238 0.68 -5.66 -0.85
N ARG A 239 1.19 -6.92 -0.86
CA ARG A 239 1.30 -7.80 0.31
C ARG A 239 2.64 -8.52 0.34
N GLN A 240 3.27 -8.52 1.52
CA GLN A 240 4.51 -9.22 1.83
C GLN A 240 4.32 -10.09 3.07
N PRO A 241 5.03 -11.22 3.21
CA PRO A 241 4.98 -12.06 4.41
C PRO A 241 5.48 -11.31 5.65
N GLU A 242 6.30 -10.31 5.47
CA GLU A 242 6.79 -9.40 6.50
C GLU A 242 6.66 -7.94 6.02
N PHE A 243 6.04 -7.10 6.83
CA PHE A 243 5.75 -5.71 6.49
C PHE A 243 5.83 -4.81 7.72
N THR A 244 5.70 -3.50 7.53
CA THR A 244 5.84 -2.53 8.63
C THR A 244 4.56 -1.72 8.79
N GLN A 245 4.12 -1.56 10.04
CA GLN A 245 3.00 -0.69 10.43
C GLN A 245 3.45 0.44 11.33
N ILE A 246 2.79 1.59 11.22
CA ILE A 246 2.78 2.63 12.25
C ILE A 246 1.65 2.24 13.20
N ASP A 247 1.96 1.49 14.24
CA ASP A 247 0.95 1.00 15.17
C ASP A 247 0.74 1.97 16.33
N MET A 248 -0.52 2.32 16.63
CA MET A 248 -0.88 3.29 17.67
C MET A 248 -2.04 2.78 18.51
N GLU A 249 -2.04 3.14 19.83
CA GLU A 249 -3.16 2.90 20.74
C GLU A 249 -3.23 4.03 21.77
N MET A 250 -4.45 4.42 22.16
CA MET A 250 -4.73 5.51 23.09
C MET A 250 -5.76 5.08 24.13
N SER A 251 -5.55 5.48 25.39
CA SER A 251 -6.51 5.31 26.50
C SER A 251 -7.38 6.55 26.68
N PHE A 252 -8.52 6.38 27.35
CA PHE A 252 -9.46 7.45 27.70
C PHE A 252 -9.88 8.28 26.48
N THR A 253 -10.05 7.64 25.35
CA THR A 253 -10.28 8.25 24.05
C THR A 253 -11.61 7.79 23.43
N ASN A 254 -11.96 8.38 22.32
CA ASN A 254 -13.07 7.99 21.47
C ASN A 254 -12.63 7.94 19.98
N ARG A 255 -13.52 7.43 19.12
CA ARG A 255 -13.25 7.32 17.68
C ARG A 255 -12.77 8.64 17.07
N ASP A 256 -13.48 9.75 17.33
CA ASP A 256 -13.16 11.03 16.70
C ASP A 256 -11.77 11.55 17.07
N GLU A 257 -11.29 11.27 18.27
CA GLU A 257 -9.94 11.64 18.71
C GLU A 257 -8.86 10.80 18.03
N VAL A 258 -9.10 9.49 17.83
CA VAL A 258 -8.19 8.62 17.07
C VAL A 258 -8.13 9.08 15.63
N LEU A 259 -9.29 9.35 14.97
CA LEU A 259 -9.34 9.86 13.61
C LEU A 259 -8.58 11.18 13.47
N SER A 260 -8.85 12.15 14.33
CA SER A 260 -8.20 13.49 14.26
C SER A 260 -6.69 13.43 14.54
N THR A 261 -6.24 12.53 15.41
CA THR A 261 -4.81 12.32 15.67
C THR A 261 -4.12 11.76 14.42
N THR A 262 -4.77 10.81 13.74
CA THR A 262 -4.27 10.21 12.50
C THR A 262 -4.27 11.23 11.35
N GLU A 263 -5.34 12.02 11.19
CA GLU A 263 -5.40 13.12 10.21
C GLU A 263 -4.24 14.10 10.40
N GLY A 264 -4.00 14.53 11.64
CA GLY A 264 -2.89 15.41 11.98
C GLY A 264 -1.52 14.80 11.69
N MET A 265 -1.35 13.49 11.95
CA MET A 265 -0.12 12.76 11.63
C MET A 265 0.12 12.72 10.12
N MET A 266 -0.89 12.37 9.32
CA MET A 266 -0.79 12.33 7.86
C MET A 266 -0.49 13.73 7.30
N GLY A 267 -1.20 14.77 7.76
CA GLY A 267 -0.94 16.15 7.38
C GLY A 267 0.50 16.58 7.67
N TYR A 268 1.03 16.22 8.84
CA TYR A 268 2.42 16.53 9.21
C TYR A 268 3.44 15.80 8.31
N ILE A 269 3.23 14.50 8.08
CA ILE A 269 4.10 13.67 7.24
C ILE A 269 4.15 14.25 5.81
N PHE A 270 3.00 14.47 5.18
CA PHE A 270 2.92 14.97 3.81
C PHE A 270 3.53 16.36 3.66
N LYS A 271 3.24 17.26 4.61
CA LYS A 271 3.84 18.60 4.60
C LYS A 271 5.34 18.57 4.73
N LYS A 272 5.86 17.77 5.67
CA LYS A 272 7.30 17.72 5.97
C LYS A 272 8.13 17.01 4.90
N THR A 273 7.57 15.98 4.25
CA THR A 273 8.34 15.12 3.34
C THR A 273 8.14 15.43 1.87
N LEU A 274 6.94 15.86 1.48
CA LEU A 274 6.56 16.19 0.09
C LEU A 274 6.26 17.66 -0.12
N ASN A 275 6.24 18.49 0.93
CA ASN A 275 5.72 19.87 0.93
C ASN A 275 4.27 19.96 0.38
N TYR A 276 3.47 18.94 0.62
CA TYR A 276 2.09 18.82 0.17
C TYR A 276 1.13 19.11 1.33
N ASP A 277 0.14 19.98 1.11
CA ASP A 277 -0.87 20.34 2.10
C ASP A 277 -2.11 19.47 1.96
N LEU A 278 -2.35 18.58 2.92
CA LEU A 278 -3.58 17.80 3.01
C LEU A 278 -4.70 18.60 3.67
N PRO A 279 -5.98 18.27 3.38
CA PRO A 279 -7.11 18.77 4.16
C PRO A 279 -6.96 18.44 5.65
N THR A 280 -7.41 19.33 6.53
CA THR A 280 -7.33 19.11 7.98
C THR A 280 -8.29 18.07 8.50
N LYS A 281 -9.31 17.72 7.72
CA LYS A 281 -10.29 16.66 7.97
C LYS A 281 -10.50 15.88 6.69
N PHE A 282 -10.63 14.57 6.81
CA PHE A 282 -10.93 13.66 5.70
C PHE A 282 -12.42 13.35 5.64
N ASP A 283 -12.91 13.06 4.44
CA ASP A 283 -14.30 12.65 4.22
C ASP A 283 -14.62 11.40 5.03
N ARG A 284 -15.86 11.32 5.54
CA ARG A 284 -16.36 10.17 6.28
C ARG A 284 -17.51 9.54 5.52
N ILE A 285 -17.37 8.28 5.16
CA ILE A 285 -18.35 7.52 4.39
C ILE A 285 -18.70 6.27 5.19
N SER A 286 -19.99 5.96 5.34
CA SER A 286 -20.38 4.69 5.95
C SER A 286 -19.99 3.52 5.04
N TRP A 287 -19.72 2.36 5.62
CA TRP A 287 -19.42 1.15 4.85
C TRP A 287 -20.53 0.83 3.84
N ASP A 288 -21.78 1.00 4.25
CA ASP A 288 -22.94 0.79 3.39
C ASP A 288 -22.93 1.73 2.17
N ASP A 289 -22.63 3.02 2.38
CA ASP A 289 -22.57 4.01 1.31
C ASP A 289 -21.34 3.83 0.42
N ALA A 290 -20.21 3.39 0.99
CA ALA A 290 -19.01 3.08 0.23
C ALA A 290 -19.27 1.97 -0.79
N PHE A 291 -19.96 0.89 -0.38
CA PHE A 291 -20.38 -0.14 -1.33
C PHE A 291 -21.46 0.36 -2.28
N ASP A 292 -22.48 1.07 -1.78
CA ASP A 292 -23.63 1.48 -2.59
C ASP A 292 -23.26 2.45 -3.71
N PHE A 293 -22.34 3.39 -3.43
CA PHE A 293 -21.93 4.42 -4.39
C PHE A 293 -20.65 4.12 -5.15
N TYR A 294 -19.76 3.28 -4.60
CA TYR A 294 -18.45 3.05 -5.21
C TYR A 294 -18.11 1.57 -5.43
N GLY A 295 -18.92 0.67 -4.86
CA GLY A 295 -18.75 -0.78 -4.98
C GLY A 295 -17.54 -1.34 -4.23
N SER A 296 -17.05 -0.65 -3.20
CA SER A 296 -15.86 -1.04 -2.45
C SER A 296 -15.80 -0.35 -1.10
N ASP A 297 -15.26 -1.04 -0.10
CA ASP A 297 -14.85 -0.50 1.21
C ASP A 297 -13.58 0.39 1.13
N LYS A 298 -12.94 0.47 -0.02
CA LYS A 298 -11.76 1.28 -0.31
C LYS A 298 -11.93 2.05 -1.62
N PRO A 299 -12.88 3.00 -1.67
CA PRO A 299 -13.19 3.74 -2.88
C PRO A 299 -12.05 4.67 -3.30
N ASP A 300 -11.82 4.78 -4.61
CA ASP A 300 -11.04 5.88 -5.18
C ASP A 300 -11.95 7.10 -5.37
N LEU A 301 -11.72 8.14 -4.60
CA LEU A 301 -12.54 9.36 -4.58
C LEU A 301 -11.95 10.50 -5.41
N ARG A 302 -10.87 10.27 -6.14
CA ARG A 302 -10.26 11.29 -7.01
C ARG A 302 -11.11 11.66 -8.21
N PHE A 303 -12.17 10.89 -8.49
CA PHE A 303 -13.11 11.17 -9.56
C PHE A 303 -14.56 10.85 -9.14
N ASP A 304 -15.49 11.66 -9.65
CA ASP A 304 -16.93 11.54 -9.35
C ASP A 304 -17.62 10.69 -10.42
N MET A 305 -17.81 9.39 -10.13
CA MET A 305 -18.58 8.46 -10.94
C MET A 305 -19.23 7.45 -10.00
N LYS A 306 -20.41 7.79 -9.47
CA LYS A 306 -21.12 6.97 -8.48
C LYS A 306 -21.99 5.92 -9.13
N LEU A 307 -22.05 4.75 -8.51
CA LEU A 307 -23.08 3.75 -8.79
C LEU A 307 -24.44 4.31 -8.35
N GLN A 308 -25.50 3.92 -9.07
CA GLN A 308 -26.87 4.35 -8.79
C GLN A 308 -27.76 3.13 -8.66
N ASP A 309 -28.78 3.23 -7.81
CA ASP A 309 -29.84 2.21 -7.75
C ASP A 309 -30.68 2.27 -9.02
N ALA A 310 -30.87 1.11 -9.65
CA ALA A 310 -31.64 0.97 -10.89
C ALA A 310 -32.85 0.03 -10.74
N ALA A 311 -33.27 -0.30 -9.52
CA ALA A 311 -34.39 -1.21 -9.25
C ALA A 311 -35.67 -0.85 -10.03
N PHE A 312 -35.96 0.44 -10.20
CA PHE A 312 -37.10 0.95 -10.94
C PHE A 312 -37.16 0.44 -12.38
N MET A 313 -36.03 0.09 -12.98
CA MET A 313 -35.99 -0.41 -14.37
C MET A 313 -36.62 -1.80 -14.52
N ALA A 314 -36.69 -2.57 -13.44
CA ALA A 314 -37.35 -3.87 -13.45
C ALA A 314 -38.89 -3.77 -13.64
N GLU A 315 -39.48 -2.62 -13.32
CA GLU A 315 -40.90 -2.34 -13.49
C GLU A 315 -41.22 -1.83 -14.92
N LEU A 316 -40.20 -1.31 -15.62
CA LEU A 316 -40.35 -0.71 -16.93
C LEU A 316 -40.28 -1.71 -18.09
N SER A 317 -39.84 -2.94 -17.83
CA SER A 317 -39.57 -3.94 -18.87
C SER A 317 -39.70 -5.37 -18.36
N ASP A 318 -39.96 -6.29 -19.30
CA ASP A 318 -39.94 -7.74 -19.04
C ASP A 318 -38.53 -8.36 -19.10
N PHE A 319 -37.49 -7.57 -18.98
CA PHE A 319 -36.12 -8.08 -18.96
C PHE A 319 -35.84 -8.83 -17.64
N ASN A 320 -35.96 -10.16 -17.69
CA ASN A 320 -35.94 -11.03 -16.51
C ASN A 320 -34.68 -10.90 -15.62
N ALA A 321 -33.54 -10.60 -16.24
CA ALA A 321 -32.28 -10.43 -15.46
C ALA A 321 -32.39 -9.26 -14.46
N PHE A 322 -33.14 -8.19 -14.81
CA PHE A 322 -33.33 -7.05 -13.90
C PHE A 322 -34.33 -7.33 -12.79
N LYS A 323 -35.34 -8.18 -13.05
CA LYS A 323 -36.33 -8.56 -12.02
C LYS A 323 -35.65 -9.31 -10.85
N ALA A 324 -34.71 -10.21 -11.14
CA ALA A 324 -34.00 -10.96 -10.13
C ALA A 324 -33.18 -10.05 -9.19
N GLY A 325 -32.42 -9.11 -9.74
CA GLY A 325 -31.61 -8.18 -8.93
C GLY A 325 -32.44 -7.12 -8.20
N ALA A 326 -33.56 -6.66 -8.80
CA ALA A 326 -34.43 -5.68 -8.14
C ALA A 326 -35.14 -6.26 -6.92
N ALA A 327 -35.42 -7.57 -6.93
CA ALA A 327 -36.06 -8.31 -5.82
C ALA A 327 -35.03 -8.84 -4.80
N ALA A 328 -33.77 -8.46 -4.91
CA ALA A 328 -32.69 -9.03 -4.12
C ALA A 328 -32.96 -8.96 -2.61
N SER A 329 -32.85 -10.11 -1.97
CA SER A 329 -32.89 -10.29 -0.53
C SER A 329 -31.62 -11.00 -0.09
N ASP A 330 -30.57 -10.24 0.19
CA ASP A 330 -29.44 -10.76 0.94
C ASP A 330 -29.86 -10.84 2.40
N LYS A 331 -29.83 -12.03 3.02
CA LYS A 331 -30.22 -12.23 4.44
C LYS A 331 -29.46 -11.33 5.38
N ASN A 332 -28.23 -10.93 5.02
CA ASN A 332 -27.44 -9.97 5.76
C ASN A 332 -27.88 -8.52 5.50
N ILE A 333 -28.69 -8.27 4.46
CA ILE A 333 -29.01 -6.93 3.95
C ILE A 333 -30.51 -6.69 3.74
N GLU A 334 -31.38 -7.69 4.00
CA GLU A 334 -32.84 -7.47 4.08
C GLU A 334 -33.21 -6.23 4.92
N ARG A 335 -32.32 -5.85 5.83
CA ARG A 335 -32.40 -4.70 6.73
C ARG A 335 -32.15 -3.37 6.04
N HIS A 336 -31.36 -3.33 4.98
CA HIS A 336 -30.99 -2.10 4.28
C HIS A 336 -31.90 -1.81 3.09
N LYS A 337 -32.79 -2.73 2.69
CA LYS A 337 -33.71 -2.62 1.52
C LYS A 337 -32.98 -2.17 0.23
N ARG A 338 -31.76 -2.69 0.02
CA ARG A 338 -30.92 -2.30 -1.11
C ARG A 338 -31.07 -3.29 -2.25
N SER A 339 -31.23 -2.78 -3.46
CA SER A 339 -31.36 -3.57 -4.68
C SER A 339 -30.02 -4.08 -5.17
N GLY A 340 -29.99 -5.32 -5.68
CA GLY A 340 -28.87 -5.86 -6.44
C GLY A 340 -28.87 -5.45 -7.93
N LEU A 341 -29.68 -4.48 -8.34
CA LEU A 341 -29.64 -3.88 -9.68
C LEU A 341 -29.00 -2.49 -9.60
N LYS A 342 -27.76 -2.40 -10.05
CA LYS A 342 -26.96 -1.17 -10.03
C LYS A 342 -26.67 -0.67 -11.44
N ALA A 343 -26.65 0.65 -11.58
CA ALA A 343 -26.29 1.35 -12.79
C ALA A 343 -25.02 2.19 -12.61
N LEU A 344 -24.26 2.35 -13.69
CA LEU A 344 -23.16 3.29 -13.81
C LEU A 344 -23.34 4.11 -15.09
N VAL A 345 -23.36 5.43 -14.95
CA VAL A 345 -23.48 6.36 -16.06
C VAL A 345 -22.12 6.94 -16.38
N VAL A 346 -21.59 6.61 -17.56
CA VAL A 346 -20.31 7.11 -18.03
C VAL A 346 -20.57 8.25 -19.01
N LYS A 347 -20.15 9.44 -18.64
CA LYS A 347 -20.50 10.68 -19.32
C LYS A 347 -19.72 10.86 -20.62
N ASP A 348 -20.42 11.26 -21.68
CA ASP A 348 -19.90 11.72 -22.99
C ASP A 348 -18.87 10.77 -23.64
N VAL A 349 -19.17 9.46 -23.66
CA VAL A 349 -18.25 8.44 -24.19
C VAL A 349 -18.91 7.40 -25.12
N ALA A 350 -20.22 7.47 -25.36
CA ALA A 350 -20.92 6.42 -26.11
C ALA A 350 -20.32 6.17 -27.50
N ASP A 351 -19.85 7.21 -28.18
CA ASP A 351 -19.20 7.16 -29.49
C ASP A 351 -17.78 6.54 -29.42
N LYS A 352 -17.10 6.65 -28.27
CA LYS A 352 -15.73 6.14 -28.07
C LYS A 352 -15.68 4.66 -27.69
N TYR A 353 -16.77 4.11 -27.13
CA TYR A 353 -16.83 2.73 -26.67
C TYR A 353 -17.41 1.81 -27.74
N SER A 354 -16.54 1.04 -28.37
CA SER A 354 -16.93 -0.05 -29.27
C SER A 354 -17.43 -1.27 -28.47
N ARG A 355 -18.07 -2.22 -29.17
CA ARG A 355 -18.47 -3.50 -28.58
C ARG A 355 -17.30 -4.24 -27.92
N LYS A 356 -16.11 -4.20 -28.51
CA LYS A 356 -14.90 -4.81 -27.97
C LYS A 356 -14.49 -4.18 -26.63
N HIS A 357 -14.58 -2.86 -26.50
CA HIS A 357 -14.31 -2.18 -25.23
C HIS A 357 -15.28 -2.60 -24.13
N ILE A 358 -16.57 -2.77 -24.48
CA ILE A 358 -17.58 -3.22 -23.53
C ILE A 358 -17.37 -4.68 -23.13
N GLU A 359 -16.96 -5.56 -24.05
CA GLU A 359 -16.59 -6.95 -23.76
C GLU A 359 -15.40 -7.03 -22.77
N GLN A 360 -14.45 -6.10 -22.84
CA GLN A 360 -13.36 -5.99 -21.86
C GLN A 360 -13.88 -5.58 -20.47
N LEU A 361 -14.79 -4.61 -20.40
CA LEU A 361 -15.43 -4.22 -19.14
C LEU A 361 -16.30 -5.36 -18.57
N GLU A 362 -16.99 -6.11 -19.41
CA GLU A 362 -17.76 -7.30 -18.99
C GLU A 362 -16.85 -8.39 -18.41
N ALA A 363 -15.66 -8.60 -18.98
CA ALA A 363 -14.69 -9.54 -18.44
C ALA A 363 -14.27 -9.14 -17.02
N ILE A 364 -14.08 -7.85 -16.75
CA ILE A 364 -13.77 -7.33 -15.40
C ILE A 364 -14.94 -7.62 -14.44
N ALA A 365 -16.17 -7.34 -14.86
CA ALA A 365 -17.36 -7.62 -14.04
C ALA A 365 -17.47 -9.12 -13.70
N LYS A 366 -17.20 -10.01 -14.67
CA LYS A 366 -17.24 -11.48 -14.49
C LYS A 366 -16.16 -12.00 -13.55
N ILE A 367 -14.94 -11.44 -13.61
CA ILE A 367 -13.87 -11.76 -12.66
C ILE A 367 -14.31 -11.43 -11.21
N ASN A 368 -15.17 -10.42 -11.06
CA ASN A 368 -15.77 -10.03 -9.79
C ASN A 368 -17.16 -10.66 -9.57
N HIS A 369 -17.37 -11.87 -10.09
CA HIS A 369 -18.51 -12.75 -9.86
C HIS A 369 -19.85 -12.28 -10.44
N ALA A 370 -19.90 -11.23 -11.25
CA ALA A 370 -21.13 -10.89 -11.98
C ALA A 370 -21.46 -11.93 -13.06
N LYS A 371 -22.73 -12.20 -13.27
CA LYS A 371 -23.21 -13.06 -14.36
C LYS A 371 -23.00 -12.44 -15.75
N GLY A 372 -22.89 -11.10 -15.84
CA GLY A 372 -22.65 -10.33 -17.04
C GLY A 372 -22.75 -8.83 -16.78
N LEU A 373 -22.48 -8.03 -17.83
CA LEU A 373 -22.57 -6.59 -17.83
C LEU A 373 -23.59 -6.17 -18.91
N ALA A 374 -24.78 -5.73 -18.49
CA ALA A 374 -25.75 -5.17 -19.42
C ALA A 374 -25.39 -3.72 -19.74
N TRP A 375 -25.69 -3.28 -20.95
CA TRP A 375 -25.34 -1.94 -21.39
C TRP A 375 -26.29 -1.39 -22.45
N MET A 376 -26.35 -0.06 -22.57
CA MET A 376 -26.96 0.67 -23.65
C MET A 376 -26.33 2.07 -23.76
N LYS A 377 -26.41 2.67 -24.91
CA LYS A 377 -25.93 4.03 -25.21
C LYS A 377 -27.09 4.98 -25.35
N VAL A 378 -26.91 6.23 -24.97
CA VAL A 378 -27.86 7.31 -25.26
C VAL A 378 -27.42 7.98 -26.55
N GLY A 379 -28.16 7.76 -27.63
CA GLY A 379 -27.89 8.34 -28.96
C GLY A 379 -28.03 9.86 -29.00
N GLN A 380 -27.56 10.48 -30.07
CA GLN A 380 -27.67 11.93 -30.28
C GLN A 380 -29.11 12.40 -30.41
N ASP A 381 -30.03 11.53 -30.86
CA ASP A 381 -31.48 11.78 -30.92
C ASP A 381 -32.17 11.53 -29.56
N GLY A 382 -31.44 11.10 -28.52
CA GLY A 382 -31.97 10.77 -27.21
C GLY A 382 -32.55 9.37 -27.10
N LYS A 383 -32.47 8.53 -28.14
CA LYS A 383 -32.90 7.13 -28.09
C LYS A 383 -31.80 6.22 -27.59
N PHE A 384 -32.21 5.09 -27.04
CA PHE A 384 -31.25 4.08 -26.62
C PHE A 384 -30.78 3.20 -27.78
N GLU A 385 -29.46 2.93 -27.83
CA GLU A 385 -28.82 2.13 -28.87
C GLU A 385 -28.00 0.98 -28.25
N GLY A 386 -27.98 -0.16 -28.95
CA GLY A 386 -27.14 -1.31 -28.61
C GLY A 386 -27.60 -2.08 -27.37
N GLY A 387 -26.90 -3.18 -27.06
CA GLY A 387 -27.10 -4.01 -25.87
C GLY A 387 -28.57 -4.36 -25.58
N ILE A 388 -29.04 -3.88 -24.42
CA ILE A 388 -30.40 -4.15 -23.95
C ILE A 388 -31.44 -3.08 -24.36
N SER A 389 -31.07 -2.13 -25.20
CA SER A 389 -31.90 -0.97 -25.59
C SER A 389 -33.32 -1.34 -26.07
N LYS A 390 -33.47 -2.46 -26.80
CA LYS A 390 -34.75 -2.94 -27.32
C LYS A 390 -35.81 -3.22 -26.25
N PHE A 391 -35.39 -3.53 -25.03
CA PHE A 391 -36.31 -3.81 -23.91
C PHE A 391 -36.85 -2.53 -23.25
N PHE A 392 -36.23 -1.38 -23.56
CA PHE A 392 -36.54 -0.10 -22.94
C PHE A 392 -36.95 0.98 -23.95
N ALA A 393 -37.31 0.59 -25.18
CA ALA A 393 -37.80 1.50 -26.20
C ALA A 393 -39.07 2.22 -25.71
N GLY A 394 -39.08 3.55 -25.84
CA GLY A 394 -40.16 4.43 -25.37
C GLY A 394 -40.12 4.75 -23.87
N LYS A 395 -39.03 4.38 -23.18
CA LYS A 395 -38.76 4.68 -21.74
C LYS A 395 -37.55 5.57 -21.54
N GLU A 396 -36.98 6.09 -22.61
CA GLU A 396 -35.72 6.80 -22.64
C GLU A 396 -35.73 8.02 -21.71
N GLU A 397 -36.80 8.85 -21.80
CA GLU A 397 -36.90 10.08 -21.01
C GLU A 397 -36.96 9.79 -19.49
N GLU A 398 -37.77 8.80 -19.09
CA GLU A 398 -37.91 8.42 -17.70
C GLU A 398 -36.60 7.88 -17.13
N ILE A 399 -35.89 6.99 -17.85
CA ILE A 399 -34.64 6.39 -17.43
C ILE A 399 -33.55 7.44 -17.39
N CYS A 400 -33.42 8.27 -18.42
CA CYS A 400 -32.45 9.35 -18.46
C CYS A 400 -32.64 10.35 -17.32
N LEU A 401 -33.88 10.69 -16.98
CA LEU A 401 -34.17 11.59 -15.86
C LEU A 401 -33.74 10.97 -14.52
N LYS A 402 -34.13 9.72 -14.24
CA LYS A 402 -33.82 9.04 -12.98
C LYS A 402 -32.33 8.77 -12.79
N LEU A 403 -31.62 8.42 -13.86
CA LEU A 403 -30.16 8.17 -13.82
C LEU A 403 -29.34 9.41 -14.14
N SER A 404 -29.94 10.57 -14.34
CA SER A 404 -29.27 11.81 -14.76
C SER A 404 -28.40 11.60 -16.02
N ALA A 405 -28.87 10.74 -16.94
CA ALA A 405 -28.17 10.44 -18.18
C ALA A 405 -28.48 11.46 -19.26
N GLN A 406 -27.53 11.69 -20.15
CA GLN A 406 -27.61 12.65 -21.25
C GLN A 406 -27.19 12.00 -22.57
N LYS A 407 -27.38 12.73 -23.67
CA LYS A 407 -26.90 12.30 -25.00
C LYS A 407 -25.40 12.01 -24.96
N ASN A 408 -25.00 10.98 -25.69
CA ASN A 408 -23.65 10.45 -25.75
C ASN A 408 -23.15 9.76 -24.45
N ASP A 409 -24.00 9.54 -23.43
CA ASP A 409 -23.65 8.77 -22.24
C ASP A 409 -23.72 7.26 -22.53
N LEU A 410 -22.83 6.49 -21.88
CA LEU A 410 -22.87 5.03 -21.84
C LEU A 410 -23.46 4.59 -20.50
N LEU A 411 -24.50 3.76 -20.54
CA LEU A 411 -25.15 3.20 -19.37
C LEU A 411 -24.73 1.75 -19.22
N LEU A 412 -24.18 1.40 -18.06
CA LEU A 412 -23.72 0.06 -17.69
C LEU A 412 -24.51 -0.43 -16.47
N PHE A 413 -24.88 -1.71 -16.49
CA PHE A 413 -25.70 -2.30 -15.42
C PHE A 413 -25.16 -3.66 -14.99
N VAL A 414 -25.18 -3.91 -13.70
CA VAL A 414 -25.01 -5.25 -13.12
C VAL A 414 -26.26 -5.57 -12.30
N SER A 415 -26.76 -6.78 -12.49
CA SER A 415 -27.89 -7.33 -11.75
C SER A 415 -27.49 -8.64 -11.11
N ASP A 416 -27.59 -8.73 -9.79
CA ASP A 416 -27.34 -9.96 -9.02
C ASP A 416 -28.33 -10.05 -7.85
N GLU A 417 -28.60 -11.26 -7.38
CA GLU A 417 -29.44 -11.48 -6.20
C GLU A 417 -28.77 -10.98 -4.92
N LYS A 418 -27.43 -10.95 -4.90
CA LYS A 418 -26.61 -10.39 -3.82
C LYS A 418 -26.25 -8.94 -4.18
N TRP A 419 -26.77 -7.98 -3.43
CA TRP A 419 -26.46 -6.56 -3.59
C TRP A 419 -24.96 -6.29 -3.64
N GLN A 420 -24.19 -6.90 -2.73
CA GLN A 420 -22.75 -6.69 -2.63
C GLN A 420 -22.01 -7.16 -3.89
N THR A 421 -22.41 -8.30 -4.48
CA THR A 421 -21.85 -8.79 -5.76
C THR A 421 -22.08 -7.77 -6.89
N ALA A 422 -23.30 -7.22 -7.00
CA ALA A 422 -23.57 -6.21 -8.02
C ALA A 422 -22.73 -4.94 -7.82
N CYS A 423 -22.58 -4.49 -6.57
CA CYS A 423 -21.78 -3.32 -6.24
C CYS A 423 -20.30 -3.56 -6.55
N VAL A 424 -19.69 -4.66 -6.07
CA VAL A 424 -18.26 -4.98 -6.27
C VAL A 424 -17.93 -5.11 -7.75
N ALA A 425 -18.75 -5.83 -8.52
CA ALA A 425 -18.51 -6.01 -9.94
C ALA A 425 -18.57 -4.68 -10.72
N LEU A 426 -19.56 -3.84 -10.43
CA LEU A 426 -19.68 -2.54 -11.11
C LEU A 426 -18.66 -1.53 -10.58
N GLY A 427 -18.25 -1.62 -9.32
CA GLY A 427 -17.15 -0.85 -8.72
C GLY A 427 -15.80 -1.13 -9.37
N ALA A 428 -15.51 -2.41 -9.69
CA ALA A 428 -14.32 -2.78 -10.44
C ALA A 428 -14.32 -2.18 -11.86
N VAL A 429 -15.47 -2.20 -12.53
CA VAL A 429 -15.65 -1.52 -13.84
C VAL A 429 -15.46 -0.01 -13.70
N ARG A 430 -16.01 0.62 -12.66
CA ARG A 430 -15.81 2.04 -12.34
C ARG A 430 -14.32 2.39 -12.21
N LYS A 431 -13.57 1.58 -11.45
CA LYS A 431 -12.13 1.80 -11.23
C LYS A 431 -11.35 1.74 -12.55
N GLN A 432 -11.66 0.77 -13.42
CA GLN A 432 -11.04 0.64 -14.75
C GLN A 432 -11.36 1.85 -15.63
N LEU A 433 -12.62 2.27 -15.66
CA LEU A 433 -13.06 3.45 -16.44
C LEU A 433 -12.37 4.73 -15.96
N GLY A 434 -12.18 4.91 -14.65
CA GLY A 434 -11.43 6.04 -14.09
C GLY A 434 -10.01 6.12 -14.65
N LYS A 435 -9.34 4.97 -14.80
CA LYS A 435 -8.00 4.86 -15.41
C LYS A 435 -8.04 5.10 -16.92
N ASP A 436 -8.92 4.43 -17.65
CA ASP A 436 -8.99 4.50 -19.11
C ASP A 436 -9.35 5.90 -19.63
N LEU A 437 -10.18 6.60 -18.89
CA LEU A 437 -10.64 7.95 -19.22
C LEU A 437 -9.76 9.06 -18.63
N ASN A 438 -8.69 8.70 -17.91
CA ASN A 438 -7.78 9.64 -17.23
C ASN A 438 -8.55 10.66 -16.36
N LEU A 439 -9.49 10.20 -15.54
CA LEU A 439 -10.35 11.06 -14.73
C LEU A 439 -9.66 11.67 -13.50
N TYR A 440 -8.42 11.31 -13.24
CA TYR A 440 -7.61 11.83 -12.14
C TYR A 440 -6.13 11.92 -12.55
N ASN A 441 -5.36 12.80 -11.89
CA ASN A 441 -3.92 12.84 -12.05
C ASN A 441 -3.25 11.85 -11.07
N PRO A 442 -2.64 10.76 -11.54
CA PRO A 442 -2.07 9.75 -10.65
C PRO A 442 -0.87 10.25 -9.82
N LYS A 443 -0.24 11.38 -10.22
CA LYS A 443 1.00 11.88 -9.61
C LYS A 443 0.80 13.00 -8.60
N ASP A 444 -0.31 13.74 -8.66
CA ASP A 444 -0.45 14.99 -7.91
C ASP A 444 -1.67 15.02 -6.98
N GLU A 445 -2.45 13.92 -6.91
CA GLU A 445 -3.68 13.89 -6.14
C GLU A 445 -3.64 12.82 -5.04
N PHE A 446 -3.80 13.27 -3.78
CA PHE A 446 -3.96 12.40 -2.62
C PHE A 446 -5.31 12.68 -1.97
N HIS A 447 -6.25 11.75 -2.12
CA HIS A 447 -7.57 11.84 -1.53
C HIS A 447 -7.75 10.80 -0.44
N PHE A 448 -7.76 11.27 0.81
CA PHE A 448 -8.00 10.45 1.99
C PHE A 448 -9.49 10.42 2.32
N ALA A 449 -9.97 9.26 2.76
CA ALA A 449 -11.30 9.13 3.34
C ALA A 449 -11.33 8.10 4.47
N TRP A 450 -12.24 8.29 5.40
CA TRP A 450 -12.59 7.33 6.42
C TRP A 450 -13.79 6.51 5.97
N ILE A 451 -13.65 5.19 6.02
CA ILE A 451 -14.79 4.29 5.94
C ILE A 451 -15.12 3.88 7.38
N ILE A 452 -16.37 4.08 7.78
CA ILE A 452 -16.83 3.90 9.16
C ILE A 452 -18.08 3.03 9.21
N ASP A 453 -18.45 2.61 10.41
CA ASP A 453 -19.70 1.89 10.68
C ASP A 453 -19.80 0.54 9.92
N PHE A 454 -18.71 -0.21 9.91
CA PHE A 454 -18.65 -1.55 9.33
C PHE A 454 -19.64 -2.52 10.02
N PRO A 455 -20.16 -3.54 9.31
CA PRO A 455 -20.78 -4.68 9.95
C PRO A 455 -19.84 -5.27 11.00
N TYR A 456 -20.35 -5.66 12.13
CA TYR A 456 -19.54 -6.30 13.17
C TYR A 456 -19.35 -7.79 12.89
N PHE A 457 -20.43 -8.44 12.44
CA PHE A 457 -20.47 -9.86 12.14
C PHE A 457 -20.81 -10.11 10.66
N ALA A 458 -20.18 -11.12 10.09
CA ALA A 458 -20.54 -11.75 8.82
C ALA A 458 -21.03 -13.18 9.06
N TRP A 459 -22.00 -13.62 8.27
CA TRP A 459 -22.45 -15.00 8.29
C TRP A 459 -21.60 -15.85 7.36
N ASN A 460 -20.94 -16.86 7.92
CA ASN A 460 -20.21 -17.86 7.15
C ASN A 460 -21.18 -18.99 6.76
N GLU A 461 -21.57 -19.06 5.49
CA GLU A 461 -22.52 -20.07 4.98
C GLU A 461 -21.93 -21.49 5.01
N GLU A 462 -20.62 -21.65 4.82
CA GLU A 462 -19.94 -22.95 4.80
C GLU A 462 -19.87 -23.56 6.20
N GLU A 463 -19.52 -22.76 7.19
CA GLU A 463 -19.42 -23.21 8.59
C GLU A 463 -20.71 -23.01 9.39
N ASN A 464 -21.74 -22.42 8.78
CA ASN A 464 -23.05 -22.14 9.39
C ASN A 464 -22.93 -21.42 10.76
N LYS A 465 -22.10 -20.37 10.82
CA LYS A 465 -21.83 -19.59 12.04
C LYS A 465 -21.61 -18.12 11.75
N TRP A 466 -21.74 -17.29 12.77
CA TRP A 466 -21.27 -15.91 12.72
C TRP A 466 -19.75 -15.83 12.91
N GLU A 467 -19.10 -14.97 12.16
CA GLU A 467 -17.70 -14.56 12.32
C GLU A 467 -17.62 -13.05 12.47
N THR A 468 -16.54 -12.54 13.06
CA THR A 468 -16.31 -11.09 13.08
C THR A 468 -15.70 -10.66 11.76
N GLU A 469 -16.18 -9.54 11.19
CA GLU A 469 -15.60 -8.96 9.96
C GLU A 469 -14.14 -8.54 10.13
N HIS A 470 -13.78 -8.07 11.32
CA HIS A 470 -12.42 -7.79 11.72
C HIS A 470 -12.03 -8.66 12.93
N HIS A 471 -11.29 -8.09 13.88
CA HIS A 471 -10.92 -8.86 15.08
C HIS A 471 -12.00 -8.76 16.18
N MET A 472 -12.10 -9.80 16.99
CA MET A 472 -13.14 -9.96 18.01
C MET A 472 -13.00 -9.05 19.25
N PHE A 473 -11.98 -8.18 19.27
CA PHE A 473 -11.77 -7.18 20.33
C PHE A 473 -12.33 -5.79 19.97
N THR A 474 -12.91 -5.64 18.79
CA THR A 474 -13.59 -4.43 18.36
C THR A 474 -14.78 -4.15 19.27
N LEU A 475 -15.02 -2.91 19.64
CA LEU A 475 -16.19 -2.50 20.39
C LEU A 475 -17.43 -2.45 19.48
N PRO A 476 -18.50 -3.23 19.74
CA PRO A 476 -19.78 -3.03 19.07
C PRO A 476 -20.38 -1.69 19.51
N GLN A 477 -21.01 -0.96 18.59
CA GLN A 477 -21.64 0.31 18.93
C GLN A 477 -22.71 0.10 20.00
N LYS A 478 -22.73 0.96 21.02
CA LYS A 478 -23.55 0.80 22.23
C LYS A 478 -25.04 0.59 21.95
N LYS A 479 -25.57 1.20 20.91
CA LYS A 479 -27.01 1.08 20.53
C LYS A 479 -27.44 -0.33 20.16
N TYR A 480 -26.51 -1.27 19.90
CA TYR A 480 -26.78 -2.68 19.55
C TYR A 480 -26.54 -3.66 20.69
N TRP A 481 -26.10 -3.21 21.88
CA TRP A 481 -25.74 -4.13 22.97
C TRP A 481 -26.88 -5.00 23.45
N ASP A 482 -28.12 -4.50 23.40
CA ASP A 482 -29.32 -5.24 23.83
C ASP A 482 -29.77 -6.27 22.78
N THR A 483 -29.28 -6.19 21.55
CA THR A 483 -29.69 -7.06 20.43
C THR A 483 -28.53 -7.91 19.88
N LEU A 484 -27.37 -7.92 20.54
CA LEU A 484 -26.16 -8.61 20.06
C LEU A 484 -26.42 -10.07 19.67
N GLU A 485 -27.12 -10.83 20.54
CA GLU A 485 -27.37 -12.25 20.33
C GLU A 485 -28.63 -12.50 19.49
N SER A 486 -29.62 -11.63 19.58
CA SER A 486 -30.90 -11.82 18.88
C SER A 486 -30.84 -11.38 17.42
N ASP A 487 -29.95 -10.45 17.10
CA ASP A 487 -29.82 -9.89 15.77
C ASP A 487 -28.36 -9.51 15.42
N PRO A 488 -27.42 -10.48 15.40
CA PRO A 488 -26.00 -10.21 15.14
C PRO A 488 -25.72 -9.49 13.82
N GLY A 489 -26.46 -9.85 12.77
CA GLY A 489 -26.23 -9.30 11.44
C GLY A 489 -26.53 -7.79 11.31
N SER A 490 -27.30 -7.14 12.22
CA SER A 490 -27.48 -5.68 12.18
C SER A 490 -26.45 -4.91 12.99
N VAL A 491 -25.62 -5.61 13.76
CA VAL A 491 -24.63 -4.96 14.63
C VAL A 491 -23.56 -4.25 13.80
N LYS A 492 -23.32 -2.98 14.11
CA LYS A 492 -22.19 -2.22 13.57
C LYS A 492 -21.09 -2.11 14.62
N GLY A 493 -19.85 -2.26 14.18
CA GLY A 493 -18.67 -2.03 14.99
C GLY A 493 -18.31 -0.54 15.12
N ASP A 494 -17.65 -0.18 16.19
CA ASP A 494 -16.95 1.11 16.29
C ASP A 494 -15.56 0.96 15.65
N LEU A 495 -15.61 0.74 14.34
CA LEU A 495 -14.53 0.36 13.45
C LEU A 495 -14.40 1.40 12.35
N TYR A 496 -13.18 1.64 11.92
CA TYR A 496 -12.84 2.65 10.93
C TYR A 496 -11.58 2.26 10.15
N ASP A 497 -11.65 2.42 8.83
CA ASP A 497 -10.52 2.26 7.92
C ASP A 497 -10.15 3.60 7.29
N LEU A 498 -8.87 3.87 7.18
CA LEU A 498 -8.34 4.99 6.42
C LEU A 498 -8.02 4.51 5.01
N VAL A 499 -8.64 5.14 4.04
CA VAL A 499 -8.44 4.87 2.62
C VAL A 499 -7.68 6.01 1.96
N LEU A 500 -6.74 5.70 1.09
CA LEU A 500 -6.02 6.64 0.24
C LEU A 500 -6.03 6.16 -1.21
N ASN A 501 -6.63 6.94 -2.11
CA ASN A 501 -6.62 6.68 -3.57
C ASN A 501 -7.05 5.26 -3.97
N GLY A 502 -8.05 4.69 -3.30
CA GLY A 502 -8.56 3.36 -3.60
C GLY A 502 -7.79 2.21 -2.94
N TYR A 503 -6.93 2.52 -1.96
CA TYR A 503 -6.23 1.54 -1.13
C TYR A 503 -6.60 1.72 0.33
N GLU A 504 -6.87 0.63 1.02
CA GLU A 504 -6.93 0.60 2.49
C GLU A 504 -5.52 0.82 3.04
N LEU A 505 -5.31 1.97 3.66
CA LEU A 505 -4.02 2.35 4.23
C LEU A 505 -3.89 1.89 5.68
N ALA A 506 -4.98 1.96 6.43
CA ALA A 506 -5.00 1.63 7.85
C ALA A 506 -6.36 1.11 8.26
N SER A 507 -6.38 0.21 9.23
CA SER A 507 -7.57 -0.24 9.95
C SER A 507 -7.41 0.00 11.44
N GLY A 508 -8.52 0.36 12.09
CA GLY A 508 -8.57 0.63 13.51
C GLY A 508 -9.95 0.47 14.11
N SER A 509 -10.03 0.40 15.44
CA SER A 509 -11.31 0.37 16.15
C SER A 509 -11.18 0.91 17.58
N MET A 510 -12.29 1.24 18.18
CA MET A 510 -12.41 1.24 19.64
C MET A 510 -12.44 -0.21 20.13
N ARG A 511 -11.95 -0.47 21.34
CA ARG A 511 -11.77 -1.82 21.88
C ARG A 511 -12.77 -2.14 22.98
N ILE A 512 -13.13 -3.40 23.07
CA ILE A 512 -13.86 -3.91 24.24
C ILE A 512 -12.89 -3.88 25.42
N ASN A 513 -13.30 -3.21 26.50
CA ASN A 513 -12.58 -3.19 27.76
C ASN A 513 -13.36 -3.85 28.92
N ASP A 514 -14.59 -4.30 28.66
CA ASP A 514 -15.45 -5.05 29.59
C ASP A 514 -15.33 -6.56 29.34
N PRO A 515 -14.82 -7.35 30.31
CA PRO A 515 -14.72 -8.80 30.19
C PRO A 515 -16.06 -9.48 29.94
N ALA A 516 -17.18 -8.98 30.49
CA ALA A 516 -18.49 -9.58 30.30
C ALA A 516 -18.97 -9.39 28.85
N LEU A 517 -18.81 -8.21 28.27
CA LEU A 517 -19.12 -7.96 26.88
C LEU A 517 -18.23 -8.82 25.95
N GLN A 518 -16.93 -8.97 26.28
CA GLN A 518 -16.03 -9.82 25.50
C GLN A 518 -16.46 -11.28 25.48
N GLN A 519 -16.95 -11.81 26.58
CA GLN A 519 -17.47 -13.19 26.64
C GLN A 519 -18.72 -13.38 25.76
N ARG A 520 -19.61 -12.38 25.69
CA ARG A 520 -20.77 -12.39 24.79
C ARG A 520 -20.33 -12.51 23.32
N ILE A 521 -19.33 -11.72 22.90
CA ILE A 521 -18.80 -11.80 21.54
C ILE A 521 -18.19 -13.18 21.24
N PHE A 522 -17.36 -13.71 22.13
CA PHE A 522 -16.79 -15.06 21.98
C PHE A 522 -17.88 -16.13 21.78
N LYS A 523 -18.97 -16.03 22.54
CA LYS A 523 -20.09 -16.97 22.43
C LYS A 523 -20.80 -16.87 21.08
N ILE A 524 -21.04 -15.65 20.56
CA ILE A 524 -21.71 -15.45 19.26
C ILE A 524 -20.89 -16.07 18.12
N VAL A 525 -19.55 -15.91 18.13
CA VAL A 525 -18.66 -16.45 17.10
C VAL A 525 -18.24 -17.91 17.35
N GLY A 526 -18.89 -18.59 18.32
CA GLY A 526 -18.70 -20.02 18.55
C GLY A 526 -17.41 -20.41 19.28
N TYR A 527 -16.76 -19.48 20.00
CA TYR A 527 -15.64 -19.84 20.87
C TYR A 527 -16.16 -20.45 22.18
N SER A 528 -15.70 -21.66 22.48
CA SER A 528 -15.91 -22.22 23.83
C SER A 528 -15.11 -21.39 24.85
N GLU A 529 -15.57 -21.38 26.08
CA GLU A 529 -14.89 -20.69 27.18
C GLU A 529 -13.46 -21.19 27.36
N GLU A 530 -13.20 -22.48 27.23
CA GLU A 530 -11.88 -23.10 27.28
C GLU A 530 -10.98 -22.62 26.13
N ARG A 531 -11.49 -22.56 24.90
CA ARG A 531 -10.77 -22.08 23.72
C ARG A 531 -10.42 -20.60 23.85
N ALA A 532 -11.37 -19.77 24.28
CA ALA A 532 -11.16 -18.35 24.51
C ALA A 532 -10.11 -18.10 25.60
N GLN A 533 -10.19 -18.85 26.72
CA GLN A 533 -9.20 -18.78 27.80
C GLN A 533 -7.81 -19.21 27.34
N LYS A 534 -7.70 -20.27 26.54
CA LYS A 534 -6.43 -20.72 25.99
C LYS A 534 -5.80 -19.71 25.03
N ALA A 535 -6.59 -19.09 24.17
CA ALA A 535 -6.08 -18.13 23.16
C ALA A 535 -5.80 -16.74 23.77
N PHE A 536 -6.76 -16.17 24.50
CA PHE A 536 -6.79 -14.77 24.89
C PHE A 536 -6.91 -14.54 26.40
N GLY A 537 -6.81 -15.60 27.20
CA GLY A 537 -7.07 -15.55 28.65
C GLY A 537 -6.21 -14.50 29.38
N PHE A 538 -4.97 -14.28 28.95
CA PHE A 538 -4.09 -13.28 29.56
C PHE A 538 -4.60 -11.84 29.34
N LEU A 539 -5.15 -11.52 28.17
CA LEU A 539 -5.72 -10.20 27.88
C LEU A 539 -7.04 -10.00 28.65
N VAL A 540 -7.95 -10.97 28.57
CA VAL A 540 -9.23 -10.92 29.33
C VAL A 540 -8.97 -10.85 30.83
N GLN A 541 -7.95 -11.53 31.33
CA GLN A 541 -7.55 -11.43 32.73
C GLN A 541 -7.02 -10.03 33.07
N ALA A 542 -6.24 -9.40 32.18
CA ALA A 542 -5.77 -8.05 32.39
C ALA A 542 -6.94 -7.04 32.49
N PHE A 543 -7.97 -7.20 31.68
CA PHE A 543 -9.15 -6.33 31.73
C PHE A 543 -9.89 -6.34 33.07
N LYS A 544 -9.80 -7.43 33.84
CA LYS A 544 -10.38 -7.52 35.20
C LYS A 544 -9.72 -6.59 36.23
N PHE A 545 -8.56 -6.02 35.88
CA PHE A 545 -7.81 -5.11 36.77
C PHE A 545 -8.00 -3.63 36.39
N GLY A 546 -9.09 -3.29 35.71
CA GLY A 546 -9.44 -1.90 35.43
C GLY A 546 -8.92 -1.41 34.09
N ALA A 547 -9.32 -2.04 32.99
CA ALA A 547 -9.00 -1.59 31.64
C ALA A 547 -9.71 -0.26 31.30
N PRO A 548 -8.97 0.77 30.85
CA PRO A 548 -9.59 2.02 30.41
C PRO A 548 -10.33 1.81 29.08
N PRO A 549 -11.29 2.69 28.71
CA PRO A 549 -11.73 2.76 27.32
C PRO A 549 -10.53 3.14 26.45
N HIS A 550 -10.30 2.39 25.38
CA HIS A 550 -9.13 2.59 24.51
C HIS A 550 -9.45 2.24 23.06
N GLY A 551 -8.65 2.75 22.16
CA GLY A 551 -8.75 2.51 20.74
C GLY A 551 -7.47 2.90 20.01
N GLY A 552 -7.33 2.41 18.79
CA GLY A 552 -6.13 2.65 18.01
C GLY A 552 -6.29 2.32 16.54
N ILE A 553 -5.19 2.52 15.81
CA ILE A 553 -5.13 2.31 14.36
C ILE A 553 -3.71 1.91 13.96
N ALA A 554 -3.56 1.22 12.85
CA ALA A 554 -2.27 0.75 12.35
C ALA A 554 -2.10 1.02 10.85
N PRO A 555 -1.66 2.24 10.44
CA PRO A 555 -1.28 2.51 9.06
C PRO A 555 -0.13 1.63 8.56
N GLY A 556 -0.31 1.02 7.39
CA GLY A 556 0.73 0.25 6.70
C GLY A 556 1.79 1.20 6.13
N LEU A 557 2.99 1.21 6.72
CA LEU A 557 4.08 2.10 6.29
C LEU A 557 4.50 1.81 4.85
N ASP A 558 4.61 0.54 4.46
CA ASP A 558 5.03 0.16 3.10
C ASP A 558 4.05 0.69 2.05
N ARG A 559 2.74 0.52 2.31
CA ARG A 559 1.69 1.00 1.42
C ARG A 559 1.62 2.54 1.39
N LEU A 560 1.83 3.21 2.52
CA LEU A 560 1.91 4.67 2.58
C LEU A 560 3.04 5.18 1.67
N ILE A 561 4.24 4.63 1.79
CA ILE A 561 5.38 5.04 0.98
C ILE A 561 5.16 4.71 -0.50
N MET A 562 4.60 3.54 -0.83
CA MET A 562 4.24 3.15 -2.19
C MET A 562 3.35 4.22 -2.85
N LEU A 563 2.29 4.65 -2.14
CA LEU A 563 1.37 5.66 -2.66
C LEU A 563 2.02 7.05 -2.75
N MET A 564 2.86 7.43 -1.79
CA MET A 564 3.62 8.70 -1.80
C MET A 564 4.67 8.77 -2.91
N CYS A 565 5.22 7.62 -3.32
CA CYS A 565 6.18 7.49 -4.42
C CYS A 565 5.50 7.23 -5.77
N HIS A 566 4.17 7.08 -5.82
CA HIS A 566 3.40 6.71 -7.01
C HIS A 566 3.83 5.37 -7.64
N GLU A 567 4.29 4.45 -6.81
CA GLU A 567 4.67 3.09 -7.21
C GLU A 567 3.45 2.16 -7.26
N GLU A 568 3.51 1.16 -8.12
CA GLU A 568 2.45 0.16 -8.25
C GLU A 568 2.63 -1.04 -7.30
N SER A 569 3.81 -1.18 -6.70
CA SER A 569 4.16 -2.30 -5.82
C SER A 569 4.97 -1.85 -4.60
N ILE A 570 4.69 -2.47 -3.44
CA ILE A 570 5.49 -2.26 -2.22
C ILE A 570 6.93 -2.80 -2.36
N HIS A 571 7.23 -3.64 -3.35
CA HIS A 571 8.60 -4.12 -3.64
C HIS A 571 9.55 -2.96 -3.97
N GLU A 572 9.04 -1.85 -4.52
CA GLU A 572 9.83 -0.67 -4.87
C GLU A 572 10.17 0.20 -3.65
N VAL A 573 9.51 -0.01 -2.51
CA VAL A 573 9.68 0.82 -1.30
C VAL A 573 10.20 0.04 -0.08
N ILE A 574 10.48 -1.25 -0.26
CA ILE A 574 11.12 -2.13 0.73
C ILE A 574 12.53 -2.45 0.23
N ALA A 575 13.55 -2.27 1.08
CA ALA A 575 14.93 -2.48 0.66
C ALA A 575 15.19 -3.91 0.17
N PHE A 576 14.70 -4.92 0.89
CA PHE A 576 14.88 -6.34 0.58
C PHE A 576 13.53 -7.08 0.69
N PRO A 577 12.64 -6.93 -0.30
CA PRO A 577 11.35 -7.63 -0.32
C PRO A 577 11.52 -9.08 -0.76
N LYS A 578 10.54 -9.92 -0.45
CA LYS A 578 10.37 -11.23 -1.07
C LYS A 578 9.65 -11.08 -2.43
N ASN A 579 9.85 -12.04 -3.32
CA ASN A 579 9.07 -12.13 -4.57
C ASN A 579 7.64 -12.66 -4.31
N ASN A 580 6.84 -12.83 -5.38
CA ASN A 580 5.47 -13.33 -5.29
C ASN A 580 5.35 -14.78 -4.78
N MET A 581 6.45 -15.53 -4.70
CA MET A 581 6.52 -16.87 -4.09
C MET A 581 7.03 -16.83 -2.64
N ALA A 582 7.04 -15.64 -2.01
CA ALA A 582 7.57 -15.42 -0.67
C ALA A 582 9.05 -15.82 -0.49
N ALA A 583 9.82 -15.82 -1.58
CA ALA A 583 11.25 -16.17 -1.60
C ALA A 583 12.12 -14.93 -1.87
N SER A 584 13.37 -14.98 -1.42
CA SER A 584 14.39 -13.95 -1.68
C SER A 584 15.44 -14.50 -2.66
N PRO A 585 15.44 -14.07 -3.93
CA PRO A 585 16.42 -14.54 -4.92
C PRO A 585 17.85 -14.07 -4.65
N MET A 586 18.06 -13.13 -3.72
CA MET A 586 19.38 -12.59 -3.39
C MET A 586 20.16 -13.49 -2.44
N ASP A 587 19.49 -14.09 -1.46
CA ASP A 587 20.08 -14.92 -0.41
C ASP A 587 19.52 -16.34 -0.34
N ASP A 588 18.74 -16.71 -1.35
CA ASP A 588 18.11 -18.03 -1.52
C ASP A 588 17.23 -18.46 -0.33
N SER A 589 16.66 -17.48 0.42
CA SER A 589 15.72 -17.82 1.51
C SER A 589 14.28 -17.96 0.97
N PRO A 590 13.48 -18.97 1.47
CA PRO A 590 13.83 -19.94 2.48
C PRO A 590 14.77 -21.02 1.96
N SER A 591 15.66 -21.52 2.81
CA SER A 591 16.63 -22.56 2.47
C SER A 591 16.58 -23.73 3.44
N ALA A 592 17.13 -24.88 3.02
CA ALA A 592 17.29 -26.03 3.91
C ALA A 592 18.22 -25.69 5.07
N VAL A 593 18.03 -26.36 6.20
CA VAL A 593 18.87 -26.28 7.38
C VAL A 593 19.53 -27.62 7.65
N ASP A 594 20.63 -27.61 8.42
CA ASP A 594 21.34 -28.83 8.77
C ASP A 594 20.49 -29.78 9.61
N GLU A 595 20.60 -31.11 9.37
CA GLU A 595 19.91 -32.12 10.17
C GLU A 595 20.17 -31.99 11.69
N GLN A 596 21.37 -31.56 12.09
CA GLN A 596 21.67 -31.37 13.50
C GLN A 596 20.83 -30.25 14.11
N GLN A 597 20.57 -29.16 13.36
CA GLN A 597 19.68 -28.09 13.81
C GLN A 597 18.24 -28.59 14.00
N LEU A 598 17.74 -29.44 13.08
CA LEU A 598 16.42 -30.05 13.23
C LEU A 598 16.34 -30.96 14.46
N LYS A 599 17.37 -31.79 14.68
CA LYS A 599 17.46 -32.65 15.88
C LYS A 599 17.50 -31.84 17.18
N ASP A 600 18.28 -30.75 17.21
CA ASP A 600 18.37 -29.86 18.38
C ASP A 600 17.04 -29.16 18.69
N LEU A 601 16.22 -28.95 17.66
CA LEU A 601 14.87 -28.38 17.76
C LEU A 601 13.77 -29.42 17.98
N HIS A 602 14.11 -30.72 17.97
CA HIS A 602 13.15 -31.83 18.07
C HIS A 602 12.09 -31.82 16.97
N ILE A 603 12.49 -31.51 15.71
CA ILE A 603 11.60 -31.39 14.54
C ILE A 603 11.99 -32.43 13.50
N ASN A 604 10.99 -33.00 12.82
CA ASN A 604 11.15 -33.77 11.60
C ASN A 604 10.40 -33.08 10.46
N CYS A 605 10.99 -33.05 9.27
CA CYS A 605 10.32 -32.67 8.05
C CYS A 605 9.73 -33.91 7.38
N TYR A 606 8.43 -33.91 7.07
CA TYR A 606 7.73 -34.96 6.35
C TYR A 606 7.32 -34.44 4.99
N ASP A 607 7.25 -35.35 4.00
CA ASP A 607 6.75 -35.05 2.63
C ASP A 607 7.50 -33.91 1.91
N VAL A 608 8.82 -33.85 2.11
CA VAL A 608 9.68 -32.98 1.33
C VAL A 608 9.96 -33.69 0.01
N GLU A 609 9.29 -33.27 -1.07
CA GLU A 609 9.71 -33.63 -2.43
C GLU A 609 11.04 -32.91 -2.75
N GLU A 610 12.07 -33.66 -3.19
CA GLU A 610 13.37 -33.12 -3.59
C GLU A 610 13.29 -32.34 -4.91
#